data_23cc337671d09112bdff76b6f16532cd
#
_entry.id   23cc337671d09112bdff76b6f16532cd
#
_cell.length_a   1.000
_cell.length_b   1.000
_cell.length_c   1.000
_cell.angle_alpha   90.00
_cell.angle_beta   90.00
_cell.angle_gamma   90.00
#
_symmetry.space_group_name_H-M   'P 1'
#
loop_
_entity.id
_entity.type
_entity.pdbx_description
1 polymer ?
#
loop_
_entity_poly.entity_id
_entity_poly.type
_entity_poly.pdbx_seq_one_letter_code
_entity_poly.pdbx_strand_id
1 'polypeptide(L)'
;MIKFVLTAALALAAGTARAEQIDPARIISAATGDWNGDGEGDLSLLVAPPEAGDDIGIYLYLRDQDHALLRLAGTAPGKVWGNGSLDGMFGQDPSIEALPGGSIAVHSQNSGIGRSRWEQTLTIAYRNDQFVVAGYTYSYYDTLDTSDNGTCDYNILTGKVTTKGKTSKVNGKTIAVADWNDDVGQKACGREQ
;
A
#
# COMPACT_ATOMS: atom_id res chain seq x y z
N MET A 1 39.08 14.31 -54.47
CA MET A 1 38.42 14.73 -53.23
C MET A 1 37.50 13.59 -52.79
N ILE A 2 37.94 12.77 -51.87
CA ILE A 2 37.18 11.60 -51.32
C ILE A 2 36.52 12.08 -50.05
N LYS A 3 35.15 12.05 -50.01
CA LYS A 3 34.35 12.39 -48.82
C LYS A 3 34.17 11.12 -48.00
N PHE A 4 34.75 11.07 -46.81
CA PHE A 4 34.46 10.04 -45.80
C PHE A 4 33.15 10.41 -45.11
N VAL A 5 32.14 9.53 -45.20
CA VAL A 5 30.92 9.62 -44.42
C VAL A 5 31.16 8.79 -43.16
N LEU A 6 31.20 9.47 -42.01
CA LEU A 6 31.34 8.85 -40.71
C LEU A 6 29.93 8.46 -40.21
N THR A 7 29.59 7.20 -40.24
CA THR A 7 28.34 6.68 -39.69
C THR A 7 28.52 6.44 -38.20
N ALA A 8 27.92 7.26 -37.35
CA ALA A 8 27.88 7.05 -35.91
C ALA A 8 26.80 5.99 -35.56
N ALA A 9 27.22 4.83 -35.10
CA ALA A 9 26.30 3.81 -34.56
C ALA A 9 25.91 4.18 -33.14
N LEU A 10 24.64 4.53 -32.93
CA LEU A 10 24.04 4.76 -31.62
C LEU A 10 23.71 3.38 -30.98
N ALA A 11 24.51 2.92 -30.03
CA ALA A 11 24.23 1.72 -29.26
C ALA A 11 23.15 2.06 -28.21
N LEU A 12 21.90 1.59 -28.43
CA LEU A 12 20.87 1.57 -27.38
C LEU A 12 21.28 0.52 -26.33
N ALA A 13 21.73 0.96 -25.18
CA ALA A 13 21.84 0.11 -24.01
C ALA A 13 20.43 -0.18 -23.50
N ALA A 14 19.88 -1.35 -23.84
CA ALA A 14 18.67 -1.87 -23.21
C ALA A 14 19.04 -2.26 -21.77
N GLY A 15 18.76 -1.34 -20.82
CA GLY A 15 18.81 -1.66 -19.40
C GLY A 15 17.77 -2.74 -19.10
N THR A 16 18.21 -3.96 -18.82
CA THR A 16 17.34 -5.00 -18.27
C THR A 16 16.93 -4.55 -16.87
N ALA A 17 15.69 -4.09 -16.71
CA ALA A 17 15.08 -3.91 -15.40
C ALA A 17 15.12 -5.29 -14.72
N ARG A 18 16.01 -5.46 -13.76
CA ARG A 18 16.07 -6.66 -12.94
C ARG A 18 14.82 -6.60 -12.04
N ALA A 19 13.93 -7.58 -12.18
CA ALA A 19 12.84 -7.72 -11.22
C ALA A 19 13.44 -7.80 -9.81
N GLU A 20 12.98 -6.95 -8.91
CA GLU A 20 13.42 -6.96 -7.52
C GLU A 20 13.06 -8.33 -6.93
N GLN A 21 14.07 -9.09 -6.55
CA GLN A 21 13.89 -10.40 -5.96
C GLN A 21 13.57 -10.20 -4.47
N ILE A 22 12.33 -10.55 -4.09
CA ILE A 22 11.93 -10.52 -2.68
C ILE A 22 12.63 -11.66 -1.94
N ASP A 23 13.32 -11.32 -0.87
CA ASP A 23 13.85 -12.31 0.10
C ASP A 23 12.66 -12.84 0.92
N PRO A 24 12.37 -14.16 0.88
CA PRO A 24 11.28 -14.75 1.66
C PRO A 24 11.40 -14.53 3.16
N ALA A 25 12.61 -14.37 3.70
CA ALA A 25 12.84 -14.10 5.11
C ALA A 25 12.33 -12.71 5.55
N ARG A 26 12.03 -11.82 4.60
CA ARG A 26 11.50 -10.47 4.84
C ARG A 26 9.98 -10.38 4.69
N ILE A 27 9.30 -11.46 4.34
CA ILE A 27 7.83 -11.47 4.23
C ILE A 27 7.23 -11.44 5.63
N ILE A 28 6.49 -10.37 5.94
CA ILE A 28 5.82 -10.16 7.22
C ILE A 28 4.43 -10.80 7.20
N SER A 29 3.69 -10.59 6.12
CA SER A 29 2.30 -11.03 6.00
C SER A 29 1.97 -11.28 4.53
N ALA A 30 1.05 -12.20 4.26
CA ALA A 30 0.62 -12.57 2.91
C ALA A 30 -0.88 -12.85 2.87
N ALA A 31 -1.53 -12.50 1.77
CA ALA A 31 -2.90 -12.87 1.50
C ALA A 31 -3.06 -13.30 0.03
N THR A 32 -4.00 -14.22 -0.20
CA THR A 32 -4.36 -14.70 -1.54
C THR A 32 -5.84 -14.42 -1.81
N GLY A 33 -6.16 -14.11 -3.05
CA GLY A 33 -7.52 -13.82 -3.51
C GLY A 33 -7.54 -13.65 -5.01
N ASP A 34 -8.69 -13.35 -5.55
CA ASP A 34 -8.86 -12.98 -6.96
C ASP A 34 -9.05 -11.45 -7.02
N TRP A 35 -7.96 -10.72 -7.27
CA TRP A 35 -7.97 -9.25 -7.19
C TRP A 35 -8.51 -8.58 -8.45
N ASN A 36 -8.32 -9.21 -9.61
CA ASN A 36 -8.72 -8.68 -10.91
C ASN A 36 -10.07 -9.26 -11.42
N GLY A 37 -10.62 -10.28 -10.74
CA GLY A 37 -11.90 -10.89 -11.05
C GLY A 37 -11.84 -11.88 -12.22
N ASP A 38 -10.66 -12.46 -12.49
CA ASP A 38 -10.47 -13.42 -13.60
C ASP A 38 -10.65 -14.89 -13.19
N GLY A 39 -10.87 -15.17 -11.92
CA GLY A 39 -11.09 -16.49 -11.34
C GLY A 39 -9.79 -17.19 -10.92
N GLU A 40 -8.64 -16.62 -11.16
CA GLU A 40 -7.34 -17.15 -10.75
C GLU A 40 -6.88 -16.61 -9.38
N GLY A 41 -6.04 -17.37 -8.69
CA GLY A 41 -5.56 -16.97 -7.36
C GLY A 41 -4.33 -16.07 -7.43
N ASP A 42 -4.49 -14.84 -7.00
CA ASP A 42 -3.45 -13.81 -6.90
C ASP A 42 -2.75 -13.82 -5.52
N LEU A 43 -1.71 -13.00 -5.37
CA LEU A 43 -0.94 -12.88 -4.13
C LEU A 43 -0.66 -11.42 -3.78
N SER A 44 -0.82 -11.09 -2.52
CA SER A 44 -0.36 -9.82 -1.94
C SER A 44 0.55 -10.07 -0.75
N LEU A 45 1.60 -9.25 -0.60
CA LEU A 45 2.61 -9.40 0.43
C LEU A 45 2.89 -8.05 1.12
N LEU A 46 3.15 -8.12 2.43
CA LEU A 46 3.91 -7.10 3.15
C LEU A 46 5.35 -7.58 3.32
N VAL A 47 6.30 -6.75 2.96
CA VAL A 47 7.72 -7.09 2.96
C VAL A 47 8.50 -6.05 3.75
N ALA A 48 9.26 -6.51 4.74
CA ALA A 48 10.16 -5.66 5.51
C ALA A 48 11.19 -4.97 4.59
N PRO A 49 11.55 -3.72 4.86
CA PRO A 49 12.58 -3.03 4.10
C PRO A 49 13.95 -3.70 4.28
N PRO A 50 14.89 -3.51 3.33
CA PRO A 50 16.24 -4.06 3.45
C PRO A 50 17.03 -3.44 4.60
N GLU A 51 16.73 -2.19 4.93
CA GLU A 51 17.41 -1.43 5.98
C GLU A 51 16.47 -1.17 7.16
N ALA A 52 17.00 -1.26 8.37
CA ALA A 52 16.22 -0.99 9.57
C ALA A 52 15.90 0.51 9.66
N GLY A 53 14.64 0.81 9.93
CA GLY A 53 14.14 2.19 10.06
C GLY A 53 13.32 2.71 8.88
N ASP A 54 13.34 2.02 7.75
CA ASP A 54 12.43 2.29 6.63
C ASP A 54 11.08 1.62 6.87
N ASP A 55 10.04 2.15 6.23
CA ASP A 55 8.69 1.59 6.28
C ASP A 55 8.54 0.34 5.40
N ILE A 56 7.55 -0.47 5.73
CA ILE A 56 7.22 -1.73 5.08
C ILE A 56 6.64 -1.48 3.68
N GLY A 57 7.00 -2.34 2.73
CA GLY A 57 6.51 -2.28 1.36
C GLY A 57 5.32 -3.23 1.10
N ILE A 58 4.45 -2.83 0.16
CA ILE A 58 3.33 -3.63 -0.36
C ILE A 58 3.72 -4.14 -1.74
N TYR A 59 3.54 -5.44 -1.99
CA TYR A 59 3.82 -6.09 -3.27
C TYR A 59 2.60 -6.89 -3.71
N LEU A 60 2.12 -6.63 -4.94
CA LEU A 60 0.86 -7.14 -5.46
C LEU A 60 1.13 -7.90 -6.76
N TYR A 61 0.75 -9.16 -6.77
CA TYR A 61 0.97 -10.07 -7.89
C TYR A 61 -0.37 -10.53 -8.45
N LEU A 62 -0.47 -10.56 -9.76
CA LEU A 62 -1.55 -11.21 -10.48
C LEU A 62 -1.05 -12.51 -11.10
N ARG A 63 -1.89 -13.52 -11.10
CA ARG A 63 -1.61 -14.77 -11.81
C ARG A 63 -1.71 -14.53 -13.30
N ASP A 64 -0.75 -15.09 -14.02
CA ASP A 64 -0.78 -15.12 -15.47
C ASP A 64 -1.59 -16.35 -15.90
N GLN A 65 -2.73 -16.14 -16.54
CA GLN A 65 -3.62 -17.22 -17.01
C GLN A 65 -2.94 -18.16 -18.01
N ASP A 66 -2.03 -17.63 -18.85
CA ASP A 66 -1.37 -18.42 -19.88
C ASP A 66 -0.26 -19.32 -19.32
N HIS A 67 0.36 -18.92 -18.22
CA HIS A 67 1.55 -19.60 -17.68
C HIS A 67 1.39 -20.08 -16.23
N ALA A 68 0.25 -19.85 -15.60
CA ALA A 68 -0.02 -20.14 -14.19
C ALA A 68 1.04 -19.56 -13.22
N LEU A 69 1.75 -18.51 -13.63
CA LEU A 69 2.78 -17.84 -12.85
C LEU A 69 2.26 -16.53 -12.27
N LEU A 70 2.78 -16.18 -11.10
CA LEU A 70 2.55 -14.88 -10.48
C LEU A 70 3.46 -13.83 -11.11
N ARG A 71 2.88 -12.74 -11.60
CA ARG A 71 3.57 -11.58 -12.17
C ARG A 71 3.38 -10.37 -11.27
N LEU A 72 4.45 -9.69 -10.91
CA LEU A 72 4.36 -8.44 -10.16
C LEU A 72 3.57 -7.40 -10.97
N ALA A 73 2.42 -6.97 -10.43
CA ALA A 73 1.50 -6.05 -11.07
C ALA A 73 1.39 -4.69 -10.32
N GLY A 74 1.87 -4.63 -9.08
CA GLY A 74 1.94 -3.39 -8.32
C GLY A 74 2.93 -3.49 -7.17
N THR A 75 3.61 -2.38 -6.89
CA THR A 75 4.51 -2.26 -5.74
C THR A 75 4.39 -0.87 -5.14
N ALA A 76 4.45 -0.79 -3.82
CA ALA A 76 4.41 0.44 -3.05
C ALA A 76 5.38 0.33 -1.87
N PRO A 77 6.68 0.57 -2.11
CA PRO A 77 7.69 0.52 -1.06
C PRO A 77 7.48 1.65 -0.06
N GLY A 78 7.75 1.41 1.24
CA GLY A 78 7.69 2.42 2.27
C GLY A 78 6.31 3.04 2.50
N LYS A 79 5.24 2.25 2.43
CA LYS A 79 3.85 2.74 2.56
C LYS A 79 3.15 2.27 3.83
N VAL A 80 3.73 1.34 4.56
CA VAL A 80 3.11 0.78 5.76
C VAL A 80 4.03 1.01 6.94
N TRP A 81 3.57 1.84 7.87
CA TRP A 81 4.32 2.13 9.07
C TRP A 81 4.52 0.86 9.89
N GLY A 82 5.75 0.62 10.28
CA GLY A 82 6.16 -0.52 11.07
C GLY A 82 7.68 -0.68 11.03
N ASN A 83 8.22 -1.31 12.07
CA ASN A 83 9.63 -1.62 12.09
C ASN A 83 9.89 -2.89 11.27
N GLY A 84 10.78 -2.81 10.30
CA GLY A 84 11.21 -3.96 9.50
C GLY A 84 11.97 -5.05 10.27
N SER A 85 12.28 -4.80 11.54
CA SER A 85 12.84 -5.81 12.45
C SER A 85 11.71 -6.49 13.23
N LEU A 86 11.56 -7.80 13.07
CA LEU A 86 10.58 -8.60 13.82
C LEU A 86 10.75 -8.44 15.34
N ASP A 87 11.96 -8.20 15.82
CA ASP A 87 12.27 -7.99 17.23
C ASP A 87 11.86 -6.61 17.77
N GLY A 88 11.55 -5.67 16.89
CA GLY A 88 11.24 -4.28 17.23
C GLY A 88 9.80 -3.83 17.01
N MET A 89 8.91 -4.74 16.63
CA MET A 89 7.51 -4.39 16.29
C MET A 89 6.58 -4.26 17.52
N PHE A 90 7.10 -3.76 18.64
CA PHE A 90 6.29 -3.56 19.84
C PHE A 90 5.14 -2.57 19.59
N GLY A 91 3.91 -3.05 19.72
CA GLY A 91 2.71 -2.26 19.48
C GLY A 91 2.45 -1.91 18.01
N GLN A 92 3.21 -2.50 17.09
CA GLN A 92 3.00 -2.47 15.66
C GLN A 92 2.56 -3.87 15.24
N ASP A 93 1.53 -3.98 14.45
CA ASP A 93 0.98 -5.27 14.03
C ASP A 93 0.55 -5.18 12.56
N PRO A 94 1.53 -4.98 11.63
CA PRO A 94 1.21 -4.84 10.22
C PRO A 94 0.70 -6.17 9.66
N SER A 95 -0.45 -6.11 9.00
CA SER A 95 -1.03 -7.27 8.33
C SER A 95 -1.63 -6.92 6.97
N ILE A 96 -1.73 -7.94 6.10
CA ILE A 96 -2.41 -7.85 4.82
C ILE A 96 -3.42 -8.99 4.72
N GLU A 97 -4.66 -8.67 4.33
CA GLU A 97 -5.77 -9.62 4.34
C GLU A 97 -6.62 -9.48 3.09
N ALA A 98 -7.20 -10.60 2.65
CA ALA A 98 -8.21 -10.62 1.60
C ALA A 98 -9.57 -10.20 2.16
N LEU A 99 -10.22 -9.25 1.51
CA LEU A 99 -11.58 -8.86 1.80
C LEU A 99 -12.58 -9.52 0.84
N PRO A 100 -13.83 -9.76 1.26
CA PRO A 100 -14.88 -10.17 0.35
C PRO A 100 -15.01 -9.20 -0.84
N GLY A 101 -15.16 -9.75 -2.05
CA GLY A 101 -15.30 -8.95 -3.27
C GLY A 101 -14.00 -8.53 -3.95
N GLY A 102 -12.88 -9.21 -3.65
CA GLY A 102 -11.61 -9.04 -4.38
C GLY A 102 -10.86 -7.76 -4.02
N SER A 103 -11.03 -7.25 -2.81
CA SER A 103 -10.22 -6.15 -2.28
C SER A 103 -9.23 -6.66 -1.23
N ILE A 104 -8.23 -5.85 -0.92
CA ILE A 104 -7.15 -6.16 0.02
C ILE A 104 -7.21 -5.13 1.15
N ALA A 105 -7.18 -5.59 2.40
CA ALA A 105 -6.95 -4.73 3.56
C ALA A 105 -5.47 -4.75 3.95
N VAL A 106 -4.89 -3.59 4.16
CA VAL A 106 -3.55 -3.41 4.73
C VAL A 106 -3.70 -2.67 6.03
N HIS A 107 -3.40 -3.34 7.13
CA HIS A 107 -3.52 -2.79 8.48
C HIS A 107 -2.15 -2.39 9.03
N SER A 108 -2.12 -1.30 9.77
CA SER A 108 -0.99 -0.88 10.61
C SER A 108 -1.48 -0.12 11.82
N GLN A 109 -0.71 -0.14 12.91
CA GLN A 109 -1.11 0.48 14.16
C GLN A 109 0.09 0.96 14.99
N ASN A 110 -0.17 1.89 15.90
CA ASN A 110 0.68 2.23 17.02
C ASN A 110 -0.10 2.02 18.34
N SER A 111 -0.02 0.83 18.91
CA SER A 111 -0.64 0.52 20.21
C SER A 111 0.35 0.57 21.38
N GLY A 112 1.65 0.82 21.12
CA GLY A 112 2.73 0.68 22.09
C GLY A 112 3.63 1.91 22.29
N ILE A 113 3.75 2.83 21.34
CA ILE A 113 4.76 3.90 21.34
C ILE A 113 4.14 5.28 21.62
N GLY A 114 4.65 5.98 22.63
CA GLY A 114 4.20 7.33 23.01
C GLY A 114 2.80 7.33 23.62
N ARG A 115 2.15 8.49 23.68
CA ARG A 115 0.79 8.67 24.23
C ARG A 115 -0.30 8.58 23.16
N SER A 116 -0.01 9.00 21.93
CA SER A 116 -0.93 8.92 20.81
C SER A 116 -0.96 7.49 20.25
N ARG A 117 -2.11 6.87 20.35
CA ARG A 117 -2.40 5.54 19.81
C ARG A 117 -3.25 5.67 18.57
N TRP A 118 -2.98 4.83 17.59
CA TRP A 118 -3.78 4.84 16.36
C TRP A 118 -3.72 3.47 15.67
N GLU A 119 -4.71 3.23 14.88
CA GLU A 119 -4.77 2.14 13.91
C GLU A 119 -5.30 2.68 12.58
N GLN A 120 -4.83 2.12 11.49
CA GLN A 120 -5.32 2.44 10.16
C GLN A 120 -5.44 1.20 9.31
N THR A 121 -6.37 1.26 8.35
CA THR A 121 -6.53 0.24 7.33
C THR A 121 -6.66 0.92 5.96
N LEU A 122 -5.78 0.55 5.04
CA LEU A 122 -5.94 0.87 3.63
C LEU A 122 -6.74 -0.24 2.97
N THR A 123 -7.78 0.12 2.23
CA THR A 123 -8.45 -0.81 1.32
C THR A 123 -7.92 -0.60 -0.08
N ILE A 124 -7.29 -1.63 -0.64
CA ILE A 124 -6.74 -1.61 -1.99
C ILE A 124 -7.67 -2.42 -2.90
N ALA A 125 -7.95 -1.91 -4.09
CA ALA A 125 -8.75 -2.58 -5.09
C ALA A 125 -8.08 -2.51 -6.47
N TYR A 126 -8.28 -3.55 -7.28
CA TYR A 126 -7.85 -3.53 -8.69
C TYR A 126 -8.93 -2.87 -9.53
N ARG A 127 -8.59 -1.78 -10.23
CA ARG A 127 -9.52 -1.01 -11.06
C ARG A 127 -8.79 -0.45 -12.27
N ASN A 128 -9.38 -0.61 -13.46
CA ASN A 128 -8.81 -0.08 -14.71
C ASN A 128 -7.33 -0.49 -14.87
N ASP A 129 -7.04 -1.78 -14.72
CA ASP A 129 -5.74 -2.42 -14.88
C ASP A 129 -4.63 -1.90 -13.93
N GLN A 130 -5.03 -1.34 -12.77
CA GLN A 130 -4.09 -0.90 -11.73
C GLN A 130 -4.63 -1.12 -10.32
N PHE A 131 -3.74 -1.27 -9.36
CA PHE A 131 -4.09 -1.27 -7.95
C PHE A 131 -4.20 0.17 -7.42
N VAL A 132 -5.37 0.49 -6.85
CA VAL A 132 -5.70 1.82 -6.31
C VAL A 132 -6.09 1.72 -4.85
N VAL A 133 -5.85 2.78 -4.08
CA VAL A 133 -6.39 2.89 -2.73
C VAL A 133 -7.85 3.32 -2.83
N ALA A 134 -8.75 2.42 -2.44
CA ALA A 134 -10.20 2.61 -2.51
C ALA A 134 -10.78 3.17 -1.22
N GLY A 135 -10.16 2.86 -0.07
CA GLY A 135 -10.62 3.28 1.25
C GLY A 135 -9.48 3.51 2.23
N TYR A 136 -9.74 4.35 3.21
CA TYR A 136 -8.87 4.66 4.34
C TYR A 136 -9.72 4.74 5.60
N THR A 137 -9.46 3.84 6.55
CA THR A 137 -10.08 3.86 7.87
C THR A 137 -9.00 4.20 8.89
N TYR A 138 -9.30 5.10 9.80
CA TYR A 138 -8.37 5.56 10.83
C TYR A 138 -9.10 5.73 12.17
N SER A 139 -8.52 5.19 13.23
CA SER A 139 -8.96 5.46 14.59
C SER A 139 -7.79 5.87 15.46
N TYR A 140 -8.06 6.67 16.48
CA TYR A 140 -7.03 7.15 17.38
C TYR A 140 -7.59 7.48 18.77
N TYR A 141 -6.69 7.43 19.73
CA TYR A 141 -6.95 7.95 21.08
C TYR A 141 -5.65 8.39 21.76
N ASP A 142 -5.77 9.31 22.70
CA ASP A 142 -4.67 9.71 23.56
C ASP A 142 -4.79 9.03 24.93
N THR A 143 -3.69 8.46 25.43
CA THR A 143 -3.68 7.70 26.70
C THR A 143 -3.75 8.59 27.93
N LEU A 144 -3.43 9.90 27.81
CA LEU A 144 -3.46 10.87 28.90
C LEU A 144 -4.65 11.83 28.80
N ASP A 145 -5.24 11.99 27.62
CA ASP A 145 -6.46 12.77 27.38
C ASP A 145 -7.49 11.90 26.64
N THR A 146 -8.32 11.22 27.41
CA THR A 146 -9.35 10.32 26.87
C THR A 146 -10.44 11.03 26.06
N SER A 147 -10.51 12.39 26.11
CA SER A 147 -11.41 13.15 25.25
C SER A 147 -10.86 13.34 23.82
N ASP A 148 -9.52 13.22 23.63
CA ASP A 148 -8.89 13.22 22.32
C ASP A 148 -8.91 11.81 21.73
N ASN A 149 -10.02 11.49 21.10
CA ASN A 149 -10.23 10.22 20.38
C ASN A 149 -11.13 10.44 19.17
N GLY A 150 -11.09 9.49 18.23
CA GLY A 150 -11.96 9.55 17.08
C GLY A 150 -11.76 8.43 16.09
N THR A 151 -12.74 8.33 15.19
CA THR A 151 -12.73 7.39 14.07
C THR A 151 -13.05 8.13 12.79
N CYS A 152 -12.45 7.71 11.70
CA CYS A 152 -12.74 8.19 10.36
C CYS A 152 -12.79 7.01 9.38
N ASP A 153 -13.78 7.03 8.51
CA ASP A 153 -13.90 6.16 7.35
C ASP A 153 -13.99 7.02 6.09
N TYR A 154 -13.03 6.87 5.20
CA TYR A 154 -12.94 7.63 3.96
C TYR A 154 -12.95 6.69 2.76
N ASN A 155 -14.06 6.69 2.01
CA ASN A 155 -14.11 6.07 0.70
C ASN A 155 -13.48 7.02 -0.33
N ILE A 156 -12.27 6.73 -0.77
CA ILE A 156 -11.46 7.59 -1.62
C ILE A 156 -12.07 7.74 -3.01
N LEU A 157 -12.60 6.65 -3.56
CA LEU A 157 -13.17 6.64 -4.92
C LEU A 157 -14.42 7.53 -5.03
N THR A 158 -15.25 7.55 -4.01
CA THR A 158 -16.49 8.33 -4.01
C THR A 158 -16.36 9.68 -3.32
N GLY A 159 -15.34 9.87 -2.51
CA GLY A 159 -15.15 11.06 -1.68
C GLY A 159 -16.05 11.10 -0.42
N LYS A 160 -16.72 10.00 -0.07
CA LYS A 160 -17.54 9.95 1.16
C LYS A 160 -16.61 9.81 2.37
N VAL A 161 -16.76 10.72 3.35
CA VAL A 161 -16.03 10.72 4.62
C VAL A 161 -17.01 10.64 5.77
N THR A 162 -16.80 9.72 6.70
CA THR A 162 -17.57 9.63 7.94
C THR A 162 -16.62 9.81 9.13
N THR A 163 -16.79 10.88 9.89
CA THR A 163 -15.96 11.19 11.07
C THR A 163 -16.86 11.36 12.29
N LYS A 164 -16.59 10.63 13.36
CA LYS A 164 -17.41 10.66 14.60
C LYS A 164 -18.92 10.53 14.32
N GLY A 165 -19.30 9.64 13.39
CA GLY A 165 -20.68 9.39 13.02
C GLY A 165 -21.33 10.44 12.09
N LYS A 166 -20.62 11.50 11.72
CA LYS A 166 -21.10 12.51 10.77
C LYS A 166 -20.53 12.24 9.38
N THR A 167 -21.39 12.21 8.37
CA THR A 167 -20.98 12.01 6.97
C THR A 167 -20.84 13.37 6.27
N SER A 168 -19.72 13.52 5.55
CA SER A 168 -19.41 14.62 4.64
C SER A 168 -18.95 14.08 3.29
N LYS A 169 -18.71 14.96 2.34
CA LYS A 169 -18.23 14.59 1.00
C LYS A 169 -17.13 15.55 0.54
N VAL A 170 -16.03 14.97 0.09
CA VAL A 170 -14.97 15.64 -0.66
C VAL A 170 -14.98 15.14 -2.11
N ASN A 171 -14.11 15.65 -2.95
CA ASN A 171 -13.97 15.11 -4.31
C ASN A 171 -13.38 13.71 -4.26
N GLY A 172 -14.03 12.76 -4.92
CA GLY A 172 -13.48 11.42 -5.14
C GLY A 172 -12.19 11.47 -5.95
N LYS A 173 -11.30 10.51 -5.71
CA LYS A 173 -9.99 10.42 -6.35
C LYS A 173 -9.71 8.97 -6.76
N THR A 174 -8.90 8.81 -7.80
CA THR A 174 -8.24 7.54 -8.12
C THR A 174 -6.76 7.73 -7.84
N ILE A 175 -6.24 7.04 -6.84
CA ILE A 175 -4.84 7.15 -6.40
C ILE A 175 -4.23 5.76 -6.51
N ALA A 176 -3.18 5.62 -7.33
CA ALA A 176 -2.44 4.37 -7.40
C ALA A 176 -1.81 4.05 -6.04
N VAL A 177 -1.70 2.77 -5.69
CA VAL A 177 -1.15 2.37 -4.39
C VAL A 177 0.28 2.89 -4.18
N ALA A 178 1.08 2.98 -5.26
CA ALA A 178 2.43 3.54 -5.24
C ALA A 178 2.47 5.04 -4.89
N ASP A 179 1.42 5.79 -5.28
CA ASP A 179 1.32 7.24 -5.08
C ASP A 179 0.60 7.60 -3.77
N TRP A 180 0.18 6.61 -2.99
CA TRP A 180 -0.50 6.85 -1.73
C TRP A 180 0.41 7.57 -0.73
N ASN A 181 -0.19 8.52 0.00
CA ASN A 181 0.38 9.16 1.17
C ASN A 181 -0.70 9.29 2.23
N ASP A 182 -0.41 8.91 3.46
CA ASP A 182 -1.33 8.95 4.60
C ASP A 182 -1.88 10.35 4.89
N ASP A 183 -1.14 11.42 4.54
CA ASP A 183 -1.59 12.80 4.65
C ASP A 183 -2.91 13.04 3.89
N VAL A 184 -3.11 12.34 2.77
CA VAL A 184 -4.37 12.43 1.98
C VAL A 184 -5.55 11.94 2.81
N GLY A 185 -5.37 10.80 3.49
CA GLY A 185 -6.38 10.22 4.38
C GLY A 185 -6.61 11.09 5.60
N GLN A 186 -5.54 11.48 6.27
CA GLN A 186 -5.60 12.29 7.50
C GLN A 186 -6.24 13.66 7.25
N LYS A 187 -5.88 14.35 6.18
CA LYS A 187 -6.50 15.63 5.79
C LYS A 187 -7.99 15.47 5.50
N ALA A 188 -8.41 14.42 4.78
CA ALA A 188 -9.82 14.16 4.54
C ALA A 188 -10.59 13.89 5.85
N CYS A 189 -9.92 13.29 6.83
CA CYS A 189 -10.43 13.02 8.18
C CYS A 189 -10.39 14.24 9.13
N GLY A 190 -9.91 15.41 8.66
CA GLY A 190 -9.80 16.63 9.48
C GLY A 190 -8.67 16.56 10.51
N ARG A 191 -7.63 15.76 10.23
CA ARG A 191 -6.40 15.71 11.03
C ARG A 191 -5.27 16.29 10.20
N GLU A 192 -4.97 17.55 10.42
CA GLU A 192 -3.74 18.18 9.94
C GLU A 192 -2.69 18.06 11.05
N GLN A 193 -1.53 17.50 10.72
CA GLN A 193 -0.37 17.46 11.61
C GLN A 193 0.36 18.79 11.57
#